data_85b24a1dfcb487540aed02bb9bb4a2b3
#
_entry.id   85b24a1dfcb487540aed02bb9bb4a2b3
#
_cell.length_a   1.000
_cell.length_b   1.000
_cell.length_c   1.000
_cell.angle_alpha   90.00
_cell.angle_beta   90.00
_cell.angle_gamma   90.00
#
_symmetry.space_group_name_H-M   'P 1'
#
loop_
_entity.id
_entity.type
_entity.pdbx_description
1 polymer ?
#
loop_
_entity_poly.entity_id
_entity_poly.type
_entity_poly.pdbx_seq_one_letter_code
_entity_poly.pdbx_strand_id
1 'polypeptide(L)'
;VFKASKVMYDRAASHPKIQIKTFRSVKKWLSDEKGLTGAILEDPRDGSIEEIQCSGAFIAIGHKPITSFLDGQVETDESGYIIHKENTMTSVEGVFAAGDVVDTRYRQAITAAGMGCQASIDAERWLEDQH
;
A
#
# COMPACT_ATOMS: atom_id res chain seq x y z
N VAL A 1 -5.85 18.46 2.50
CA VAL A 1 -6.69 17.93 3.60
C VAL A 1 -6.07 16.64 4.10
N PHE A 2 -5.86 16.50 5.42
CA PHE A 2 -5.37 15.25 6.00
C PHE A 2 -6.45 14.16 5.94
N LYS A 3 -6.05 12.95 5.54
CA LYS A 3 -6.95 11.77 5.50
C LYS A 3 -7.13 11.12 6.89
N ALA A 4 -6.28 11.48 7.86
CA ALA A 4 -6.37 10.99 9.23
C ALA A 4 -7.66 11.45 9.92
N SER A 5 -8.16 10.66 10.88
CA SER A 5 -9.26 11.10 11.75
C SER A 5 -8.83 12.34 12.54
N LYS A 6 -9.80 13.19 12.88
CA LYS A 6 -9.52 14.42 13.65
C LYS A 6 -8.77 14.12 14.95
N VAL A 7 -9.16 13.08 15.67
CA VAL A 7 -8.52 12.68 16.93
C VAL A 7 -7.03 12.34 16.73
N MET A 8 -6.70 11.59 15.69
CA MET A 8 -5.31 11.21 15.40
C MET A 8 -4.48 12.43 14.95
N TYR A 9 -5.06 13.30 14.14
CA TYR A 9 -4.42 14.54 13.75
C TYR A 9 -4.12 15.43 14.97
N ASP A 10 -5.12 15.67 15.83
CA ASP A 10 -4.98 16.52 17.02
C ASP A 10 -3.90 15.95 17.97
N ARG A 11 -3.85 14.62 18.16
CA ARG A 11 -2.81 13.96 18.95
C ARG A 11 -1.40 14.17 18.36
N ALA A 12 -1.25 14.02 17.06
CA ALA A 12 0.03 14.24 16.40
C ALA A 12 0.44 15.72 16.45
N ALA A 13 -0.48 16.64 16.18
CA ALA A 13 -0.22 18.08 16.15
C ALA A 13 0.12 18.66 17.54
N SER A 14 -0.43 18.09 18.60
CA SER A 14 -0.15 18.51 19.98
C SER A 14 1.09 17.83 20.60
N HIS A 15 1.65 16.83 19.92
CA HIS A 15 2.78 16.07 20.50
C HIS A 15 4.09 16.83 20.37
N PRO A 16 4.85 17.08 21.47
CA PRO A 16 6.02 17.98 21.47
C PRO A 16 7.20 17.49 20.61
N LYS A 17 7.24 16.21 20.25
CA LYS A 17 8.30 15.62 19.42
C LYS A 17 7.90 15.44 17.95
N ILE A 18 6.68 15.82 17.57
CA ILE A 18 6.19 15.66 16.18
C ILE A 18 6.12 17.04 15.53
N GLN A 19 6.77 17.17 14.39
CA GLN A 19 6.65 18.33 13.53
C GLN A 19 5.96 17.95 12.24
N ILE A 20 4.80 18.53 11.96
CA ILE A 20 4.06 18.33 10.72
C ILE A 20 4.53 19.35 9.69
N LYS A 21 5.11 18.87 8.59
CA LYS A 21 5.51 19.68 7.44
C LYS A 21 4.59 19.39 6.26
N THR A 22 3.81 20.39 5.87
CA THR A 22 2.92 20.31 4.69
C THR A 22 3.61 20.85 3.45
N PHE A 23 3.10 20.48 2.28
CA PHE A 23 3.64 20.92 0.99
C PHE A 23 5.14 20.63 0.87
N ARG A 24 5.53 19.42 1.27
CA ARG A 24 6.90 18.94 1.15
C ARG A 24 6.92 17.59 0.44
N SER A 25 7.76 17.48 -0.56
CA SER A 25 8.13 16.21 -1.19
C SER A 25 9.59 15.90 -0.88
N VAL A 26 9.93 14.63 -0.78
CA VAL A 26 11.32 14.22 -0.62
C VAL A 26 11.97 14.27 -2.00
N LYS A 27 12.94 15.17 -2.18
CA LYS A 27 13.73 15.30 -3.40
C LYS A 27 14.91 14.33 -3.42
N LYS A 28 15.55 14.14 -2.26
CA LYS A 28 16.72 13.27 -2.14
C LYS A 28 16.85 12.73 -0.73
N TRP A 29 17.20 11.46 -0.60
CA TRP A 29 17.66 10.86 0.64
C TRP A 29 19.15 11.04 0.81
N LEU A 30 19.59 11.31 2.04
CA LEU A 30 20.99 11.46 2.41
C LEU A 30 21.39 10.25 3.25
N SER A 31 22.54 9.66 2.96
CA SER A 31 23.05 8.47 3.66
C SER A 31 24.56 8.51 3.74
N ASP A 32 25.10 7.79 4.72
CA ASP A 32 26.52 7.45 4.86
C ASP A 32 26.68 5.92 4.97
N GLU A 33 27.86 5.46 5.36
CA GLU A 33 28.17 4.04 5.54
C GLU A 33 27.31 3.36 6.62
N LYS A 34 26.72 4.11 7.55
CA LYS A 34 25.88 3.63 8.65
C LYS A 34 24.38 3.62 8.32
N GLY A 35 23.98 4.24 7.21
CA GLY A 35 22.60 4.29 6.76
C GLY A 35 22.06 5.68 6.51
N LEU A 36 20.76 5.89 6.71
CA LEU A 36 20.10 7.15 6.48
C LEU A 36 20.55 8.22 7.47
N THR A 37 20.96 9.39 6.96
CA THR A 37 21.37 10.55 7.77
C THR A 37 20.40 11.73 7.65
N GLY A 38 19.61 11.78 6.57
CA GLY A 38 18.68 12.89 6.36
C GLY A 38 17.92 12.83 5.05
N ALA A 39 17.23 13.92 4.75
CA ALA A 39 16.55 14.10 3.48
C ALA A 39 16.56 15.58 3.05
N ILE A 40 16.60 15.80 1.76
CA ILE A 40 16.33 17.08 1.13
C ILE A 40 14.87 17.12 0.75
N LEU A 41 14.14 18.05 1.33
CA LEU A 41 12.74 18.32 1.05
C LEU A 41 12.62 19.49 0.08
N GLU A 42 11.61 19.45 -0.78
CA GLU A 42 11.27 20.51 -1.72
C GLU A 42 9.81 20.92 -1.56
N ASP A 43 9.56 22.22 -1.55
CA ASP A 43 8.20 22.75 -1.70
C ASP A 43 7.84 22.81 -3.18
N PRO A 44 6.88 22.03 -3.70
CA PRO A 44 6.55 22.01 -5.12
C PRO A 44 5.90 23.31 -5.63
N ARG A 45 5.53 24.24 -4.73
CA ARG A 45 4.87 25.50 -5.10
C ARG A 45 5.86 26.59 -5.51
N ASP A 46 7.04 26.61 -4.89
CA ASP A 46 8.06 27.67 -5.09
C ASP A 46 9.46 27.11 -5.32
N GLY A 47 9.65 25.79 -5.23
CA GLY A 47 10.93 25.12 -5.40
C GLY A 47 11.89 25.31 -4.21
N SER A 48 11.45 25.87 -3.10
CA SER A 48 12.30 26.04 -1.92
C SER A 48 12.75 24.69 -1.36
N ILE A 49 14.01 24.67 -0.91
CA ILE A 49 14.68 23.44 -0.45
C ILE A 49 14.94 23.55 1.06
N GLU A 50 14.69 22.48 1.79
CA GLU A 50 14.99 22.30 3.19
C GLU A 50 15.71 20.98 3.41
N GLU A 51 16.83 20.99 4.12
CA GLU A 51 17.49 19.76 4.58
C GLU A 51 17.04 19.43 6.00
N ILE A 52 16.65 18.18 6.22
CA ILE A 52 16.32 17.65 7.54
C ILE A 52 17.23 16.48 7.88
N GLN A 53 17.57 16.34 9.16
CA GLN A 53 18.30 15.19 9.68
C GLN A 53 17.30 14.13 10.18
N CYS A 54 17.51 12.89 9.79
CA CYS A 54 16.76 11.75 10.28
C CYS A 54 17.57 10.46 10.11
N SER A 55 17.42 9.53 11.04
CA SER A 55 18.08 8.22 11.02
C SER A 55 17.18 7.09 10.53
N GLY A 56 15.94 7.38 10.17
CA GLY A 56 14.99 6.45 9.63
C GLY A 56 13.82 7.17 8.95
N ALA A 57 13.15 6.49 8.02
CA ALA A 57 12.01 7.04 7.31
C ALA A 57 10.98 5.94 7.04
N PHE A 58 9.71 6.28 7.21
CA PHE A 58 8.59 5.45 6.80
C PHE A 58 7.88 6.07 5.61
N ILE A 59 7.76 5.33 4.52
CA ILE A 59 7.05 5.77 3.34
C ILE A 59 5.61 5.29 3.44
N ALA A 60 4.67 6.22 3.62
CA ALA A 60 3.25 5.94 3.82
C ALA A 60 2.37 6.74 2.84
N ILE A 61 2.77 6.76 1.56
CA ILE A 61 2.13 7.54 0.49
C ILE A 61 0.98 6.82 -0.21
N GLY A 62 0.64 5.61 0.22
CA GLY A 62 -0.40 4.76 -0.35
C GLY A 62 0.14 3.39 -0.76
N HIS A 63 -0.76 2.58 -1.33
CA HIS A 63 -0.47 1.23 -1.80
C HIS A 63 -0.78 1.13 -3.28
N LYS A 64 0.05 0.40 -3.99
CA LYS A 64 -0.20 0.00 -5.36
C LYS A 64 0.02 -1.51 -5.45
N PRO A 65 -0.98 -2.28 -5.92
CA PRO A 65 -0.80 -3.72 -6.10
C PRO A 65 0.27 -3.98 -7.16
N ILE A 66 1.12 -4.99 -6.91
CA ILE A 66 2.15 -5.39 -7.86
C ILE A 66 1.58 -6.49 -8.75
N THR A 67 0.82 -6.09 -9.75
CA THR A 67 0.11 -6.99 -10.69
C THR A 67 0.63 -6.88 -12.12
N SER A 68 1.62 -6.04 -12.37
CA SER A 68 2.20 -5.84 -13.70
C SER A 68 2.80 -7.11 -14.32
N PHE A 69 3.24 -8.07 -13.49
CA PHE A 69 3.77 -9.36 -13.95
C PHE A 69 2.70 -10.27 -14.57
N LEU A 70 1.41 -9.99 -14.31
CA LEU A 70 0.29 -10.74 -14.91
C LEU A 70 0.07 -10.41 -16.39
N ASP A 71 0.67 -9.32 -16.88
CA ASP A 71 0.69 -8.90 -18.29
C ASP A 71 -0.69 -8.94 -18.97
N GLY A 72 -1.73 -8.52 -18.24
CA GLY A 72 -3.11 -8.48 -18.72
C GLY A 72 -3.83 -9.82 -18.78
N GLN A 73 -3.22 -10.92 -18.33
CA GLN A 73 -3.84 -12.25 -18.33
C GLN A 73 -5.00 -12.36 -17.34
N VAL A 74 -4.93 -11.60 -16.24
CA VAL A 74 -5.98 -11.54 -15.21
C VAL A 74 -6.59 -10.15 -15.20
N GLU A 75 -7.89 -10.06 -15.12
CA GLU A 75 -8.61 -8.78 -15.09
C GLU A 75 -8.31 -8.01 -13.80
N THR A 76 -7.98 -6.73 -13.96
CA THR A 76 -7.72 -5.80 -12.86
C THR A 76 -8.56 -4.54 -13.01
N ASP A 77 -8.79 -3.84 -11.89
CA ASP A 77 -9.39 -2.51 -11.92
C ASP A 77 -8.40 -1.44 -12.44
N GLU A 78 -8.87 -0.19 -12.56
CA GLU A 78 -8.06 0.95 -13.02
C GLU A 78 -6.84 1.23 -12.12
N SER A 79 -6.88 0.80 -10.86
CA SER A 79 -5.79 0.94 -9.89
C SER A 79 -4.83 -0.26 -9.89
N GLY A 80 -5.15 -1.32 -10.64
CA GLY A 80 -4.37 -2.54 -10.77
C GLY A 80 -4.74 -3.64 -9.76
N TYR A 81 -5.82 -3.52 -8.98
CA TYR A 81 -6.28 -4.61 -8.11
C TYR A 81 -6.98 -5.69 -8.92
N ILE A 82 -6.73 -6.96 -8.58
CA ILE A 82 -7.38 -8.09 -9.23
C ILE A 82 -8.87 -8.10 -8.88
N ILE A 83 -9.71 -8.33 -9.91
CA ILE A 83 -11.16 -8.40 -9.78
C ILE A 83 -11.57 -9.88 -9.64
N HIS A 84 -12.34 -10.19 -8.58
CA HIS A 84 -12.99 -11.47 -8.45
C HIS A 84 -14.20 -11.55 -9.39
N LYS A 85 -14.42 -12.71 -10.02
CA LYS A 85 -15.63 -13.00 -10.81
C LYS A 85 -16.65 -13.77 -10.00
N GLU A 86 -16.21 -14.83 -9.35
CA GLU A 86 -17.03 -15.66 -8.48
C GLU A 86 -16.21 -16.06 -7.26
N ASN A 87 -16.72 -15.77 -6.06
CA ASN A 87 -16.01 -15.97 -4.79
C ASN A 87 -14.59 -15.37 -4.87
N THR A 88 -13.54 -16.17 -4.75
CA THR A 88 -12.15 -15.74 -4.86
C THR A 88 -11.51 -16.04 -6.22
N MET A 89 -12.27 -16.60 -7.17
CA MET A 89 -11.80 -16.89 -8.52
C MET A 89 -11.63 -15.61 -9.35
N THR A 90 -10.58 -15.53 -10.12
CA THR A 90 -10.28 -14.41 -11.03
C THR A 90 -11.02 -14.54 -12.37
N SER A 91 -10.67 -13.70 -13.34
CA SER A 91 -11.16 -13.83 -14.72
C SER A 91 -10.62 -15.06 -15.45
N VAL A 92 -9.62 -15.74 -14.90
CA VAL A 92 -9.03 -16.96 -15.43
C VAL A 92 -9.48 -18.13 -14.59
N GLU A 93 -10.10 -19.10 -15.22
CA GLU A 93 -10.60 -20.32 -14.57
C GLU A 93 -9.47 -21.07 -13.86
N GLY A 94 -9.71 -21.53 -12.63
CA GLY A 94 -8.71 -22.21 -11.79
C GLY A 94 -7.64 -21.29 -11.19
N VAL A 95 -7.74 -19.98 -11.40
CA VAL A 95 -6.85 -18.98 -10.80
C VAL A 95 -7.60 -18.17 -9.76
N PHE A 96 -7.12 -18.23 -8.53
CA PHE A 96 -7.72 -17.56 -7.36
C PHE A 96 -6.81 -16.45 -6.86
N ALA A 97 -7.39 -15.39 -6.27
CA ALA A 97 -6.64 -14.26 -5.74
C ALA A 97 -7.13 -13.90 -4.34
N ALA A 98 -6.21 -13.53 -3.46
CA ALA A 98 -6.50 -13.17 -2.08
C ALA A 98 -5.51 -12.15 -1.52
N GLY A 99 -5.89 -11.51 -0.41
CA GLY A 99 -5.05 -10.58 0.32
C GLY A 99 -5.02 -9.17 -0.29
N ASP A 100 -3.94 -8.44 -0.03
CA ASP A 100 -3.82 -7.03 -0.39
C ASP A 100 -3.96 -6.74 -1.89
N VAL A 101 -3.74 -7.75 -2.74
CA VAL A 101 -3.84 -7.61 -4.20
C VAL A 101 -5.28 -7.49 -4.70
N VAL A 102 -6.26 -7.84 -3.87
CA VAL A 102 -7.72 -7.70 -4.12
C VAL A 102 -8.40 -6.77 -3.12
N ASP A 103 -7.77 -6.52 -1.95
CA ASP A 103 -8.34 -5.70 -0.88
C ASP A 103 -8.03 -4.22 -1.10
N THR A 104 -9.00 -3.48 -1.63
CA THR A 104 -8.88 -2.04 -1.83
C THR A 104 -9.14 -1.22 -0.55
N ARG A 105 -9.59 -1.85 0.55
CA ARG A 105 -10.12 -1.15 1.72
C ARG A 105 -9.32 -1.35 3.00
N TYR A 106 -9.17 -2.58 3.46
CA TYR A 106 -8.65 -2.88 4.80
C TYR A 106 -7.14 -3.04 4.83
N ARG A 107 -6.60 -3.90 3.98
CA ARG A 107 -5.15 -4.14 3.83
C ARG A 107 -4.47 -4.44 5.15
N GLN A 108 -5.06 -5.38 5.89
CA GLN A 108 -4.56 -5.84 7.18
C GLN A 108 -4.13 -7.30 7.08
N ALA A 109 -3.09 -7.69 7.84
CA ALA A 109 -2.61 -9.07 7.85
C ALA A 109 -3.71 -10.09 8.15
N ILE A 110 -4.62 -9.76 9.09
CA ILE A 110 -5.71 -10.66 9.46
C ILE A 110 -6.76 -10.79 8.34
N THR A 111 -7.06 -9.71 7.61
CA THR A 111 -7.98 -9.80 6.46
C THR A 111 -7.35 -10.57 5.32
N ALA A 112 -6.06 -10.37 5.05
CA ALA A 112 -5.32 -11.13 4.04
C ALA A 112 -5.29 -12.63 4.37
N ALA A 113 -5.06 -13.01 5.63
CA ALA A 113 -5.11 -14.39 6.08
C ALA A 113 -6.50 -15.03 5.90
N GLY A 114 -7.56 -14.29 6.25
CA GLY A 114 -8.94 -14.74 6.06
C GLY A 114 -9.28 -14.95 4.57
N MET A 115 -8.88 -14.02 3.71
CA MET A 115 -9.05 -14.16 2.25
C MET A 115 -8.25 -15.35 1.70
N GLY A 116 -7.03 -15.58 2.19
CA GLY A 116 -6.24 -16.75 1.80
C GLY A 116 -6.91 -18.07 2.16
N CYS A 117 -7.53 -18.15 3.34
CA CYS A 117 -8.34 -19.31 3.73
C CYS A 117 -9.54 -19.50 2.79
N GLN A 118 -10.26 -18.45 2.43
CA GLN A 118 -11.36 -18.49 1.49
C GLN A 118 -10.89 -19.02 0.12
N ALA A 119 -9.80 -18.46 -0.41
CA ALA A 119 -9.26 -18.85 -1.70
C ALA A 119 -8.82 -20.33 -1.75
N SER A 120 -8.25 -20.84 -0.65
CA SER A 120 -7.86 -22.25 -0.58
C SER A 120 -9.07 -23.21 -0.59
N ILE A 121 -10.15 -22.83 0.11
CA ILE A 121 -11.40 -23.62 0.12
C ILE A 121 -12.07 -23.57 -1.25
N ASP A 122 -12.11 -22.42 -1.90
CA ASP A 122 -12.69 -22.26 -3.23
C ASP A 122 -11.89 -23.07 -4.27
N ALA A 123 -10.56 -23.08 -4.17
CA ALA A 123 -9.71 -23.88 -5.05
C ALA A 123 -9.90 -25.38 -4.83
N GLU A 124 -10.04 -25.84 -3.58
CA GLU A 124 -10.32 -27.24 -3.26
C GLU A 124 -11.65 -27.70 -3.88
N ARG A 125 -12.72 -26.94 -3.68
CA ARG A 125 -14.05 -27.22 -4.24
C ARG A 125 -14.04 -27.22 -5.76
N TRP A 126 -13.38 -26.24 -6.36
CA TRP A 126 -13.24 -26.18 -7.81
C TRP A 126 -12.54 -27.42 -8.37
N LEU A 127 -11.48 -27.91 -7.70
CA LEU A 127 -10.80 -29.15 -8.11
C LEU A 127 -11.68 -30.38 -7.96
N GLU A 128 -12.51 -30.47 -6.90
CA GLU A 128 -13.45 -31.56 -6.70
C GLU A 128 -14.51 -31.63 -7.84
N ASP A 129 -14.98 -30.46 -8.30
CA ASP A 129 -15.97 -30.36 -9.38
C ASP A 129 -15.39 -30.72 -10.77
N GLN A 130 -14.06 -30.81 -10.91
CA GLN A 130 -13.39 -31.20 -12.15
C GLN A 130 -13.28 -32.76 -12.32
N HIS A 131 -13.57 -33.50 -11.26
CA HIS A 131 -13.47 -34.99 -11.23
C HIS A 131 -14.81 -35.63 -11.05
#